data_d695536e754d5f2449652e4b04917daa
#
_entry.id   d695536e754d5f2449652e4b04917daa
#
_cell.length_a   1.000
_cell.length_b   1.000
_cell.length_c   1.000
_cell.angle_alpha   90.00
_cell.angle_beta   90.00
_cell.angle_gamma   90.00
#
_symmetry.space_group_name_H-M   'P 1'
#
loop_
_entity.id
_entity.type
_entity.pdbx_description
1 polymer ?
#
loop_
_entity_poly.entity_id
_entity_poly.type
_entity_poly.pdbx_seq_one_letter_code
_entity_poly.pdbx_strand_id
1 'polypeptide(L)'
;KLEELENQLNQFLKDNQQVVRSANLTVKSTDSSRQMRSSEVKKYVFEQIDGFLKGFNNRFILRNFSSGLRDFFQSTKELAEQQDKEIDILIEDKNILVDPEPYNHFFSCCIHLFRNAIDHGVEDPETRKQKNKNDIGQIKINFSKSEGGLIQMTFGDDGVGIHLGLLKKSILKMGLKSEKELKTL
;
A
#
# COMPACT_ATOMS: atom_id res chain seq x y z
N LYS A 1 10.44 13.99 15.11
CA LYS A 1 10.96 13.07 14.08
C LYS A 1 12.42 13.33 13.71
N LEU A 2 12.79 14.58 13.33
CA LEU A 2 14.19 14.96 13.00
C LEU A 2 15.12 14.79 14.20
N GLU A 3 14.71 15.25 15.37
CA GLU A 3 15.46 15.12 16.62
C GLU A 3 15.66 13.65 17.05
N GLU A 4 14.67 12.82 16.83
CA GLU A 4 14.73 11.37 17.08
C GLU A 4 15.71 10.68 16.12
N LEU A 5 15.77 11.12 14.87
CA LEU A 5 16.72 10.70 13.85
C LEU A 5 18.17 11.08 14.21
N GLU A 6 18.36 12.32 14.60
CA GLU A 6 19.66 12.84 15.07
C GLU A 6 20.18 12.02 16.26
N ASN A 7 19.32 11.74 17.22
CA ASN A 7 19.66 10.94 18.39
C ASN A 7 20.05 9.51 18.02
N GLN A 8 19.33 8.87 17.10
CA GLN A 8 19.67 7.51 16.63
C GLN A 8 20.96 7.47 15.83
N LEU A 9 21.20 8.45 14.96
CA LEU A 9 22.46 8.55 14.22
C LEU A 9 23.63 8.78 15.17
N ASN A 10 23.48 9.68 16.12
CA ASN A 10 24.51 9.94 17.12
C ASN A 10 24.81 8.72 18.00
N GLN A 11 23.77 7.98 18.39
CA GLN A 11 23.96 6.72 19.13
C GLN A 11 24.70 5.68 18.29
N PHE A 12 24.27 5.48 17.03
CA PHE A 12 24.94 4.58 16.09
C PHE A 12 26.42 4.94 15.90
N LEU A 13 26.74 6.21 15.68
CA LEU A 13 28.11 6.69 15.53
C LEU A 13 28.93 6.45 16.80
N LYS A 14 28.34 6.66 17.97
CA LYS A 14 28.98 6.43 19.27
C LYS A 14 29.28 4.96 19.49
N ASP A 15 28.31 4.08 19.24
CA ASP A 15 28.45 2.63 19.43
C ASP A 15 29.48 2.02 18.47
N ASN A 16 29.65 2.60 17.29
CA ASN A 16 30.59 2.13 16.28
C ASN A 16 31.91 2.93 16.21
N GLN A 17 32.13 3.86 17.14
CA GLN A 17 33.32 4.73 17.12
C GLN A 17 34.64 3.95 17.16
N GLN A 18 34.69 2.86 17.97
CA GLN A 18 35.86 2.00 18.03
C GLN A 18 36.12 1.24 16.74
N VAL A 19 35.05 0.82 16.05
CA VAL A 19 35.10 0.09 14.76
C VAL A 19 35.61 1.01 13.65
N VAL A 20 35.09 2.23 13.60
CA VAL A 20 35.53 3.26 12.64
C VAL A 20 37.00 3.64 12.86
N ARG A 21 37.44 3.80 14.11
CA ARG A 21 38.82 4.06 14.44
C ARG A 21 39.73 2.89 14.06
N SER A 22 39.32 1.65 14.32
CA SER A 22 40.06 0.44 13.94
C SER A 22 40.20 0.30 12.42
N ALA A 23 39.13 0.59 11.66
CA ALA A 23 39.15 0.58 10.21
C ALA A 23 40.16 1.62 9.64
N ASN A 24 40.16 2.82 10.18
CA ASN A 24 41.08 3.89 9.75
C ASN A 24 42.56 3.58 10.09
N LEU A 25 42.84 2.90 11.19
CA LEU A 25 44.20 2.46 11.57
C LEU A 25 44.71 1.34 10.67
N THR A 26 43.82 0.47 10.17
CA THR A 26 44.18 -0.71 9.37
C THR A 26 44.50 -0.36 7.89
N VAL A 27 43.97 0.73 7.38
CA VAL A 27 44.24 1.21 6.01
C VAL A 27 45.71 1.69 5.84
N LYS A 28 46.41 1.97 6.94
CA LYS A 28 47.79 2.50 6.92
C LYS A 28 48.89 1.45 7.13
N SER A 29 48.57 0.15 7.23
CA SER A 29 49.56 -0.91 7.53
C SER A 29 49.70 -1.94 6.40
N THR A 30 50.92 -2.23 5.99
CA THR A 30 51.31 -3.12 4.88
C THR A 30 51.56 -4.59 5.28
N ASP A 31 51.02 -5.05 6.40
CA ASP A 31 51.28 -6.42 6.91
C ASP A 31 50.13 -7.38 6.61
N SER A 32 50.40 -8.55 6.04
CA SER A 32 49.44 -9.56 5.57
C SER A 32 48.48 -10.07 6.66
N SER A 33 48.94 -10.16 7.92
CA SER A 33 48.12 -10.57 9.07
C SER A 33 47.07 -9.52 9.46
N ARG A 34 47.35 -8.24 9.16
CA ARG A 34 46.40 -7.12 9.35
C ARG A 34 45.43 -6.96 8.20
N GLN A 35 45.74 -7.49 7.01
CA GLN A 35 44.85 -7.46 5.86
C GLN A 35 43.60 -8.35 6.05
N MET A 36 43.74 -9.52 6.71
CA MET A 36 42.61 -10.36 7.11
C MET A 36 41.69 -9.63 8.12
N ARG A 37 42.24 -8.96 9.11
CA ARG A 37 41.49 -8.13 10.07
C ARG A 37 40.77 -6.98 9.37
N SER A 38 41.34 -6.40 8.32
CA SER A 38 40.69 -5.32 7.51
C SER A 38 39.47 -5.82 6.80
N SER A 39 39.45 -7.04 6.27
CA SER A 39 38.26 -7.60 5.59
C SER A 39 37.13 -7.93 6.58
N GLU A 40 37.48 -8.45 7.74
CA GLU A 40 36.51 -8.73 8.82
C GLU A 40 35.92 -7.44 9.39
N VAL A 41 36.72 -6.40 9.59
CA VAL A 41 36.25 -5.08 10.04
C VAL A 41 35.34 -4.46 8.98
N LYS A 42 35.72 -4.54 7.69
CA LYS A 42 34.85 -4.07 6.62
C LYS A 42 33.51 -4.79 6.60
N LYS A 43 33.52 -6.12 6.70
CA LYS A 43 32.29 -6.93 6.76
C LYS A 43 31.42 -6.51 7.94
N TYR A 44 32.00 -6.38 9.14
CA TYR A 44 31.28 -5.94 10.33
C TYR A 44 30.66 -4.54 10.16
N VAL A 45 31.41 -3.58 9.62
CA VAL A 45 30.91 -2.21 9.36
C VAL A 45 29.76 -2.24 8.35
N PHE A 46 29.88 -3.03 7.28
CA PHE A 46 28.78 -3.18 6.31
C PHE A 46 27.52 -3.78 6.94
N GLU A 47 27.67 -4.81 7.78
CA GLU A 47 26.53 -5.43 8.48
C GLU A 47 25.85 -4.46 9.43
N GLN A 48 26.62 -3.62 10.16
CA GLN A 48 26.06 -2.58 11.05
C GLN A 48 25.34 -1.48 10.27
N ILE A 49 25.93 -1.00 9.16
CA ILE A 49 25.32 0.00 8.29
C ILE A 49 24.04 -0.55 7.64
N ASP A 50 24.05 -1.77 7.15
CA ASP A 50 22.88 -2.42 6.56
C ASP A 50 21.75 -2.59 7.59
N GLY A 51 22.10 -3.02 8.81
CA GLY A 51 21.16 -3.10 9.93
C GLY A 51 20.55 -1.76 10.30
N PHE A 52 21.36 -0.70 10.34
CA PHE A 52 20.89 0.66 10.59
C PHE A 52 19.96 1.15 9.48
N LEU A 53 20.35 0.98 8.21
CA LEU A 53 19.53 1.40 7.06
C LEU A 53 18.20 0.65 7.01
N LYS A 54 18.19 -0.65 7.30
CA LYS A 54 16.95 -1.43 7.39
C LYS A 54 16.05 -0.93 8.51
N GLY A 55 16.61 -0.70 9.70
CA GLY A 55 15.88 -0.14 10.83
C GLY A 55 15.32 1.24 10.55
N PHE A 56 16.12 2.09 9.91
CA PHE A 56 15.73 3.42 9.47
C PHE A 56 14.58 3.38 8.46
N ASN A 57 14.72 2.58 7.40
CA ASN A 57 13.68 2.43 6.38
C ASN A 57 12.37 1.95 7.00
N ASN A 58 12.40 0.91 7.82
CA ASN A 58 11.20 0.36 8.46
C ASN A 58 10.50 1.38 9.37
N ARG A 59 11.27 2.22 10.07
CA ARG A 59 10.71 3.14 11.07
C ARG A 59 10.27 4.47 10.48
N PHE A 60 10.98 5.00 9.49
CA PHE A 60 10.81 6.37 9.02
C PHE A 60 10.25 6.48 7.60
N ILE A 61 10.56 5.53 6.73
CA ILE A 61 10.16 5.58 5.32
C ILE A 61 8.99 4.65 5.07
N LEU A 62 9.12 3.39 5.43
CA LEU A 62 8.09 2.40 5.10
C LEU A 62 6.79 2.63 5.86
N ARG A 63 5.68 2.50 5.14
CA ARG A 63 4.32 2.55 5.66
C ARG A 63 3.57 1.31 5.20
N ASN A 64 2.55 0.95 5.95
CA ASN A 64 1.64 -0.08 5.50
C ASN A 64 0.96 0.39 4.21
N PHE A 65 0.94 -0.44 3.17
CA PHE A 65 0.38 -0.09 1.86
C PHE A 65 -1.07 0.40 1.97
N SER A 66 -1.87 -0.25 2.81
CA SER A 66 -3.25 0.15 3.07
C SER A 66 -3.40 1.57 3.62
N SER A 67 -2.36 2.11 4.27
CA SER A 67 -2.42 3.45 4.85
C SER A 67 -2.66 4.55 3.82
N GLY A 68 -2.22 4.33 2.57
CA GLY A 68 -2.46 5.29 1.47
C GLY A 68 -3.93 5.43 1.05
N LEU A 69 -4.80 4.50 1.46
CA LEU A 69 -6.25 4.58 1.19
C LEU A 69 -7.06 5.16 2.36
N ARG A 70 -6.49 5.22 3.56
CA ARG A 70 -7.24 5.63 4.77
C ARG A 70 -7.81 7.04 4.69
N ASP A 71 -7.12 7.92 4.00
CA ASP A 71 -7.54 9.31 3.83
C ASP A 71 -8.85 9.43 3.02
N PHE A 72 -9.17 8.40 2.21
CA PHE A 72 -10.41 8.38 1.42
C PHE A 72 -11.63 7.84 2.18
N PHE A 73 -11.44 7.17 3.31
CA PHE A 73 -12.54 6.50 4.02
C PHE A 73 -13.55 7.49 4.57
N GLN A 74 -13.07 8.56 5.18
CA GLN A 74 -13.94 9.57 5.76
C GLN A 74 -14.76 10.26 4.65
N SER A 75 -14.10 10.71 3.60
CA SER A 75 -14.78 11.35 2.45
C SER A 75 -15.73 10.41 1.72
N THR A 76 -15.44 9.10 1.70
CA THR A 76 -16.34 8.10 1.11
C THR A 76 -17.58 7.90 1.98
N LYS A 77 -17.44 7.88 3.31
CA LYS A 77 -18.59 7.82 4.22
C LYS A 77 -19.47 9.06 4.11
N GLU A 78 -18.86 10.24 4.10
CA GLU A 78 -19.58 11.50 3.88
C GLU A 78 -20.35 11.54 2.54
N LEU A 79 -19.74 10.99 1.47
CA LEU A 79 -20.41 10.88 0.17
C LEU A 79 -21.60 9.90 0.23
N ALA A 80 -21.46 8.79 0.96
CA ALA A 80 -22.55 7.83 1.13
C ALA A 80 -23.72 8.47 1.91
N GLU A 81 -23.43 9.15 3.02
CA GLU A 81 -24.42 9.88 3.83
C GLU A 81 -25.19 10.91 3.01
N GLN A 82 -24.50 11.66 2.11
CA GLN A 82 -25.15 12.61 1.20
C GLN A 82 -26.14 11.96 0.22
N GLN A 83 -26.03 10.66 0.03
CA GLN A 83 -26.91 9.86 -0.85
C GLN A 83 -27.86 8.95 -0.07
N ASP A 84 -28.07 9.22 1.22
CA ASP A 84 -28.91 8.42 2.12
C ASP A 84 -28.49 6.94 2.17
N LYS A 85 -27.19 6.67 2.08
CA LYS A 85 -26.59 5.33 2.11
C LYS A 85 -25.72 5.17 3.36
N GLU A 86 -25.74 3.97 3.90
CA GLU A 86 -24.86 3.58 5.01
C GLU A 86 -23.82 2.57 4.52
N ILE A 87 -22.55 2.77 4.83
CA ILE A 87 -21.47 1.88 4.42
C ILE A 87 -20.48 1.57 5.53
N ASP A 88 -19.90 0.38 5.43
CA ASP A 88 -18.70 -0.01 6.17
C ASP A 88 -17.57 -0.37 5.21
N ILE A 89 -16.33 0.00 5.58
CA ILE A 89 -15.14 -0.24 4.76
C ILE A 89 -14.23 -1.21 5.52
N LEU A 90 -14.08 -2.41 4.99
CA LEU A 90 -13.23 -3.47 5.55
C LEU A 90 -11.94 -3.56 4.76
N ILE A 91 -10.81 -3.46 5.46
CA ILE A 91 -9.49 -3.70 4.89
C ILE A 91 -8.86 -4.94 5.51
N GLU A 92 -8.47 -5.85 4.63
CA GLU A 92 -7.58 -6.96 4.96
C GLU A 92 -6.20 -6.67 4.40
N ASP A 93 -5.25 -6.45 5.29
CA ASP A 93 -3.88 -6.11 4.95
C ASP A 93 -2.91 -7.05 5.65
N LYS A 94 -2.02 -7.67 4.90
CA LYS A 94 -0.96 -8.57 5.40
C LYS A 94 0.30 -7.82 5.84
N ASN A 95 0.18 -6.60 6.35
CA ASN A 95 1.32 -5.75 6.76
C ASN A 95 2.37 -5.57 5.65
N ILE A 96 1.91 -5.22 4.45
CA ILE A 96 2.78 -4.95 3.31
C ILE A 96 3.41 -3.58 3.50
N LEU A 97 4.69 -3.57 3.90
CA LEU A 97 5.45 -2.34 4.11
C LEU A 97 6.07 -1.89 2.79
N VAL A 98 5.85 -0.64 2.43
CA VAL A 98 6.38 0.02 1.23
C VAL A 98 6.79 1.45 1.52
N ASP A 99 7.67 1.99 0.68
CA ASP A 99 7.79 3.43 0.50
C ASP A 99 6.52 3.92 -0.22
N PRO A 100 5.71 4.82 0.36
CA PRO A 100 4.45 5.25 -0.25
C PRO A 100 4.65 6.17 -1.47
N GLU A 101 5.79 6.84 -1.61
CA GLU A 101 6.01 7.86 -2.62
C GLU A 101 5.74 7.38 -4.05
N PRO A 102 6.27 6.22 -4.50
CA PRO A 102 6.00 5.71 -5.85
C PRO A 102 4.53 5.37 -6.12
N TYR A 103 3.73 5.20 -5.06
CA TYR A 103 2.32 4.78 -5.17
C TYR A 103 1.31 5.91 -5.01
N ASN A 104 1.76 7.16 -4.79
CA ASN A 104 0.86 8.30 -4.58
C ASN A 104 -0.16 8.48 -5.72
N HIS A 105 0.29 8.33 -6.97
CA HIS A 105 -0.61 8.42 -8.12
C HIS A 105 -1.65 7.28 -8.15
N PHE A 106 -1.22 6.07 -7.84
CA PHE A 106 -2.13 4.91 -7.73
C PHE A 106 -3.20 5.16 -6.67
N PHE A 107 -2.81 5.60 -5.46
CA PHE A 107 -3.77 5.89 -4.40
C PHE A 107 -4.76 6.99 -4.82
N SER A 108 -4.28 8.06 -5.46
CA SER A 108 -5.15 9.12 -5.97
C SER A 108 -6.18 8.62 -6.98
N CYS A 109 -5.83 7.64 -7.82
CA CYS A 109 -6.78 7.01 -8.74
C CYS A 109 -7.81 6.13 -8.03
N CYS A 110 -7.48 5.56 -6.88
CA CYS A 110 -8.40 4.70 -6.12
C CYS A 110 -9.67 5.43 -5.65
N ILE A 111 -9.65 6.76 -5.54
CA ILE A 111 -10.85 7.54 -5.19
C ILE A 111 -12.02 7.27 -6.14
N HIS A 112 -11.73 6.99 -7.42
CA HIS A 112 -12.76 6.66 -8.40
C HIS A 112 -13.43 5.31 -8.12
N LEU A 113 -12.72 4.34 -7.53
CA LEU A 113 -13.31 3.06 -7.14
C LEU A 113 -14.31 3.26 -6.01
N PHE A 114 -13.93 4.03 -4.98
CA PHE A 114 -14.83 4.36 -3.88
C PHE A 114 -16.06 5.11 -4.36
N ARG A 115 -15.87 6.12 -5.20
CA ARG A 115 -16.99 6.88 -5.77
C ARG A 115 -17.92 5.99 -6.58
N ASN A 116 -17.40 5.11 -7.44
CA ASN A 116 -18.21 4.19 -8.23
C ASN A 116 -18.99 3.22 -7.34
N ALA A 117 -18.39 2.73 -6.25
CA ALA A 117 -19.10 1.87 -5.30
C ALA A 117 -20.28 2.60 -4.66
N ILE A 118 -20.14 3.89 -4.33
CA ILE A 118 -21.23 4.69 -3.76
C ILE A 118 -22.26 5.07 -4.84
N ASP A 119 -21.82 5.63 -5.97
CA ASP A 119 -22.73 6.18 -6.99
C ASP A 119 -23.54 5.09 -7.71
N HIS A 120 -22.95 3.91 -7.90
CA HIS A 120 -23.50 2.87 -8.78
C HIS A 120 -23.58 1.49 -8.13
N GLY A 121 -22.82 1.23 -7.07
CA GLY A 121 -22.72 -0.08 -6.40
C GLY A 121 -23.76 -0.22 -5.28
N VAL A 122 -23.49 0.40 -4.14
CA VAL A 122 -24.25 0.24 -2.92
C VAL A 122 -25.62 0.89 -3.03
N GLU A 123 -26.68 0.14 -2.66
CA GLU A 123 -28.05 0.64 -2.58
C GLU A 123 -28.32 1.33 -1.24
N ASP A 124 -29.37 2.15 -1.19
CA ASP A 124 -29.93 2.70 0.04
C ASP A 124 -30.47 1.60 0.98
N PRO A 125 -30.62 1.85 2.30
CA PRO A 125 -31.00 0.84 3.27
C PRO A 125 -32.37 0.20 2.98
N GLU A 126 -33.33 0.97 2.45
CA GLU A 126 -34.67 0.44 2.17
C GLU A 126 -34.64 -0.55 0.98
N THR A 127 -33.93 -0.18 -0.09
CA THR A 127 -33.71 -1.06 -1.23
C THR A 127 -32.96 -2.33 -0.82
N ARG A 128 -31.97 -2.21 0.07
CA ARG A 128 -31.21 -3.36 0.59
C ARG A 128 -32.11 -4.31 1.38
N LYS A 129 -32.98 -3.79 2.26
CA LYS A 129 -33.99 -4.58 2.99
C LYS A 129 -34.91 -5.36 2.07
N GLN A 130 -35.42 -4.72 1.01
CA GLN A 130 -36.28 -5.37 0.01
C GLN A 130 -35.55 -6.54 -0.68
N LYS A 131 -34.23 -6.48 -0.79
CA LYS A 131 -33.40 -7.52 -1.39
C LYS A 131 -32.85 -8.51 -0.36
N ASN A 132 -33.27 -8.47 0.89
CA ASN A 132 -32.77 -9.29 2.00
C ASN A 132 -31.27 -9.16 2.23
N LYS A 133 -30.70 -7.98 1.97
CA LYS A 133 -29.31 -7.62 2.30
C LYS A 133 -29.26 -6.92 3.64
N ASN A 134 -28.06 -6.81 4.23
CA ASN A 134 -27.81 -5.98 5.39
C ASN A 134 -28.06 -4.50 5.05
N ASP A 135 -28.63 -3.72 5.96
CA ASP A 135 -28.90 -2.29 5.75
C ASP A 135 -27.62 -1.51 5.43
N ILE A 136 -26.50 -1.89 6.05
CA ILE A 136 -25.20 -1.29 5.84
C ILE A 136 -24.50 -1.98 4.65
N GLY A 137 -24.17 -1.20 3.62
CA GLY A 137 -23.39 -1.67 2.46
C GLY A 137 -21.93 -1.92 2.84
N GLN A 138 -21.30 -2.87 2.20
CA GLN A 138 -19.95 -3.29 2.55
C GLN A 138 -18.99 -3.10 1.36
N ILE A 139 -17.92 -2.32 1.60
CA ILE A 139 -16.78 -2.22 0.67
C ILE A 139 -15.63 -3.02 1.27
N LYS A 140 -15.13 -4.01 0.52
CA LYS A 140 -14.01 -4.87 0.92
C LYS A 140 -12.79 -4.59 0.09
N ILE A 141 -11.67 -4.39 0.77
CA ILE A 141 -10.38 -4.16 0.13
C ILE A 141 -9.39 -5.18 0.72
N ASN A 142 -8.78 -5.97 -0.15
CA ASN A 142 -7.79 -6.95 0.27
C ASN A 142 -6.46 -6.65 -0.43
N PHE A 143 -5.37 -6.67 0.34
CA PHE A 143 -4.01 -6.54 -0.17
C PHE A 143 -3.23 -7.83 0.06
N SER A 144 -2.61 -8.32 -0.99
CA SER A 144 -1.72 -9.47 -0.95
C SER A 144 -0.45 -9.22 -1.74
N LYS A 145 0.60 -9.97 -1.43
CA LYS A 145 1.87 -9.94 -2.16
C LYS A 145 2.07 -11.29 -2.83
N SER A 146 2.28 -11.29 -4.15
CA SER A 146 2.59 -12.49 -4.91
C SER A 146 4.02 -12.97 -4.66
N GLU A 147 4.34 -14.21 -5.04
CA GLU A 147 5.70 -14.77 -4.98
C GLU A 147 6.71 -13.94 -5.80
N GLY A 148 6.27 -13.29 -6.89
CA GLY A 148 7.07 -12.37 -7.68
C GLY A 148 7.23 -10.97 -7.09
N GLY A 149 6.73 -10.73 -5.86
CA GLY A 149 6.86 -9.45 -5.18
C GLY A 149 5.87 -8.37 -5.62
N LEU A 150 4.95 -8.67 -6.54
CA LEU A 150 3.89 -7.75 -6.96
C LEU A 150 2.84 -7.60 -5.86
N ILE A 151 2.39 -6.38 -5.64
CA ILE A 151 1.27 -6.10 -4.74
C ILE A 151 -0.02 -6.22 -5.56
N GLN A 152 -0.91 -7.06 -5.09
CA GLN A 152 -2.25 -7.24 -5.65
C GLN A 152 -3.26 -6.60 -4.72
N MET A 153 -4.13 -5.75 -5.28
CA MET A 153 -5.29 -5.18 -4.61
C MET A 153 -6.56 -5.81 -5.19
N THR A 154 -7.44 -6.28 -4.33
CA THR A 154 -8.81 -6.62 -4.68
C THR A 154 -9.73 -5.61 -4.04
N PHE A 155 -10.61 -5.00 -4.83
CA PHE A 155 -11.62 -4.05 -4.38
C PHE A 155 -12.99 -4.58 -4.81
N GLY A 156 -13.95 -4.60 -3.91
CA GLY A 156 -15.30 -5.05 -4.19
C GLY A 156 -16.31 -4.42 -3.26
N ASP A 157 -17.53 -4.26 -3.74
CA ASP A 157 -18.70 -3.88 -2.96
C ASP A 157 -19.75 -4.99 -3.00
N ASP A 158 -20.70 -4.97 -2.07
CA ASP A 158 -21.83 -5.91 -2.00
C ASP A 158 -23.12 -5.32 -2.59
N GLY A 159 -22.97 -4.31 -3.46
CA GLY A 159 -24.06 -3.60 -4.10
C GLY A 159 -24.79 -4.38 -5.20
N VAL A 160 -25.33 -3.64 -6.17
CA VAL A 160 -26.14 -4.22 -7.27
C VAL A 160 -25.31 -4.99 -8.29
N GLY A 161 -23.99 -4.81 -8.29
CA GLY A 161 -23.10 -5.36 -9.31
C GLY A 161 -23.30 -4.74 -10.69
N ILE A 162 -22.69 -5.34 -11.71
CA ILE A 162 -22.75 -4.85 -13.09
C ILE A 162 -23.98 -5.42 -13.78
N HIS A 163 -24.89 -4.52 -14.21
CA HIS A 163 -26.05 -4.91 -14.99
C HIS A 163 -25.65 -5.12 -16.46
N LEU A 164 -25.38 -6.38 -16.82
CA LEU A 164 -24.88 -6.76 -18.15
C LEU A 164 -25.76 -6.24 -19.31
N GLY A 165 -27.08 -6.20 -19.13
CA GLY A 165 -28.01 -5.68 -20.15
C GLY A 165 -27.82 -4.19 -20.42
N LEU A 166 -27.61 -3.38 -19.38
CA LEU A 166 -27.33 -1.95 -19.52
C LEU A 166 -25.93 -1.72 -20.11
N LEU A 167 -24.95 -2.50 -19.68
CA LEU A 167 -23.60 -2.43 -20.22
C LEU A 167 -23.59 -2.73 -21.72
N LYS A 168 -24.26 -3.81 -22.17
CA LYS A 168 -24.37 -4.17 -23.57
C LYS A 168 -25.05 -3.04 -24.41
N LYS A 169 -26.11 -2.44 -23.88
CA LYS A 169 -26.78 -1.27 -24.54
C LYS A 169 -25.83 -0.08 -24.67
N SER A 170 -25.04 0.22 -23.63
CA SER A 170 -24.09 1.33 -23.65
C SER A 170 -22.96 1.09 -24.67
N ILE A 171 -22.43 -0.12 -24.73
CA ILE A 171 -21.38 -0.53 -25.69
C ILE A 171 -21.87 -0.36 -27.13
N LEU A 172 -23.10 -0.79 -27.42
CA LEU A 172 -23.73 -0.61 -28.73
C LEU A 172 -23.94 0.88 -29.06
N LYS A 173 -24.45 1.65 -28.09
CA LYS A 173 -24.68 3.09 -28.29
C LYS A 173 -23.39 3.88 -28.54
N MET A 174 -22.28 3.45 -27.91
CA MET A 174 -20.95 4.05 -28.10
C MET A 174 -20.26 3.56 -29.39
N GLY A 175 -20.82 2.59 -30.10
CA GLY A 175 -20.21 2.02 -31.31
C GLY A 175 -18.93 1.23 -31.05
N LEU A 176 -18.68 0.81 -29.81
CA LEU A 176 -17.45 0.11 -29.41
C LEU A 176 -17.43 -1.34 -29.91
N LYS A 177 -18.60 -1.99 -30.02
CA LYS A 177 -18.77 -3.34 -30.58
C LYS A 177 -20.11 -3.48 -31.27
N SER A 178 -20.16 -4.39 -32.24
CA SER A 178 -21.39 -4.75 -32.93
C SER A 178 -22.25 -5.77 -32.14
N GLU A 179 -23.54 -5.89 -32.44
CA GLU A 179 -24.39 -6.90 -31.80
C GLU A 179 -23.90 -8.33 -31.97
N LYS A 180 -23.25 -8.63 -33.12
CA LYS A 180 -22.67 -9.98 -33.36
C LYS A 180 -21.54 -10.30 -32.41
N GLU A 181 -20.67 -9.35 -32.14
CA GLU A 181 -19.53 -9.50 -31.21
C GLU A 181 -19.96 -9.62 -29.74
N LEU A 182 -21.11 -9.01 -29.38
CA LEU A 182 -21.65 -9.10 -28.01
C LEU A 182 -22.42 -10.39 -27.74
N LYS A 183 -22.80 -11.16 -28.79
CA LYS A 183 -23.43 -12.48 -28.62
C LYS A 183 -22.44 -13.59 -28.33
N THR A 184 -21.15 -13.37 -28.55
CA THR A 184 -20.07 -14.32 -28.34
C THR A 184 -19.32 -14.11 -27.01
N LEU A 185 -19.77 -13.16 -26.21
CA LEU A 185 -19.35 -12.89 -24.81
C LEU A 185 -20.40 -13.46 -23.84
#